data_46bbda0ce3601f15d95ad8f8ef813b49
#
_entry.id   46bbda0ce3601f15d95ad8f8ef813b49
#
_cell.length_a   1.000
_cell.length_b   1.000
_cell.length_c   1.000
_cell.angle_alpha   90.00
_cell.angle_beta   90.00
_cell.angle_gamma   90.00
#
_symmetry.space_group_name_H-M   'P 1'
#
loop_
_entity.id
_entity.type
_entity.pdbx_description
1 polymer ?
#
loop_
_entity_poly.entity_id
_entity_poly.type
_entity_poly.pdbx_seq_one_letter_code
_entity_poly.pdbx_strand_id
1 'polypeptide(L)'
;ATGVPLAKVAARVMAGKTLAQQGVTKEIIPPYYSVKEVVLPFNKFPGVDPLLGPEMRSTGEVMGVGRTFAEAFAKAQLGSNSTMKKQGRALLSVREGDKERVVDLAAKLLK
;
A
#
# COMPACT_ATOMS: atom_id res chain seq x y z
N ALA A 1 -1.00 -9.64 8.82
CA ALA A 1 -2.16 -8.79 8.64
C ALA A 1 -3.47 -9.45 9.10
N THR A 2 -3.72 -10.71 8.77
CA THR A 2 -4.98 -11.41 9.11
C THR A 2 -4.93 -12.21 10.42
N GLY A 3 -3.78 -12.32 11.06
CA GLY A 3 -3.56 -13.20 12.22
C GLY A 3 -3.36 -14.68 11.88
N VAL A 4 -3.53 -15.06 10.61
CA VAL A 4 -3.31 -16.44 10.15
C VAL A 4 -1.85 -16.60 9.69
N PRO A 5 -1.11 -17.60 10.20
CA PRO A 5 0.28 -17.83 9.77
C PRO A 5 0.32 -18.54 8.41
N LEU A 6 0.00 -17.79 7.34
CA LEU A 6 -0.16 -18.34 5.98
C LEU A 6 1.08 -19.09 5.47
N ALA A 7 2.29 -18.63 5.83
CA ALA A 7 3.52 -19.34 5.45
C ALA A 7 3.59 -20.76 6.05
N LYS A 8 3.17 -20.93 7.32
CA LYS A 8 3.06 -22.27 7.93
C LYS A 8 1.98 -23.11 7.29
N VAL A 9 0.83 -22.49 6.94
CA VAL A 9 -0.25 -23.16 6.23
C VAL A 9 0.23 -23.66 4.88
N ALA A 10 0.89 -22.80 4.10
CA ALA A 10 1.46 -23.16 2.80
C ALA A 10 2.49 -24.30 2.90
N ALA A 11 3.42 -24.23 3.84
CA ALA A 11 4.41 -25.28 4.05
C ALA A 11 3.75 -26.64 4.36
N ARG A 12 2.67 -26.65 5.15
CA ARG A 12 1.93 -27.87 5.46
C ARG A 12 1.15 -28.41 4.26
N VAL A 13 0.63 -27.53 3.40
CA VAL A 13 0.00 -27.92 2.12
C VAL A 13 1.04 -28.62 1.23
N MET A 14 2.24 -28.05 1.11
CA MET A 14 3.33 -28.67 0.37
C MET A 14 3.75 -30.03 0.94
N ALA A 15 3.56 -30.24 2.24
CA ALA A 15 3.79 -31.52 2.92
C ALA A 15 2.56 -32.46 2.85
N GLY A 16 1.57 -32.17 2.01
CA GLY A 16 0.41 -33.02 1.75
C GLY A 16 -0.81 -32.81 2.65
N LYS A 17 -0.80 -31.82 3.56
CA LYS A 17 -1.99 -31.52 4.38
C LYS A 17 -2.94 -30.58 3.64
N THR A 18 -4.20 -30.94 3.53
CA THR A 18 -5.21 -30.08 2.91
C THR A 18 -5.54 -28.88 3.79
N LEU A 19 -6.10 -27.82 3.20
CA LEU A 19 -6.58 -26.65 3.95
C LEU A 19 -7.67 -27.02 4.96
N ALA A 20 -8.56 -27.95 4.59
CA ALA A 20 -9.60 -28.47 5.49
C ALA A 20 -9.02 -29.14 6.73
N GLN A 21 -7.99 -29.99 6.57
CA GLN A 21 -7.30 -30.62 7.70
C GLN A 21 -6.58 -29.64 8.62
N GLN A 22 -6.28 -28.44 8.11
CA GLN A 22 -5.64 -27.36 8.89
C GLN A 22 -6.66 -26.38 9.48
N GLY A 23 -7.96 -26.59 9.26
CA GLY A 23 -9.02 -25.69 9.72
C GLY A 23 -9.06 -24.33 8.99
N VAL A 24 -8.39 -24.22 7.84
CA VAL A 24 -8.32 -22.99 7.04
C VAL A 24 -9.30 -23.13 5.87
N THR A 25 -10.58 -22.98 6.16
CA THR A 25 -11.66 -23.18 5.17
C THR A 25 -12.44 -21.92 4.83
N LYS A 26 -12.17 -20.82 5.54
CA LYS A 26 -12.86 -19.56 5.36
C LYS A 26 -11.86 -18.42 5.26
N GLU A 27 -12.19 -17.45 4.42
CA GLU A 27 -11.47 -16.19 4.37
C GLU A 27 -11.67 -15.41 5.66
N ILE A 28 -10.59 -14.81 6.17
CA ILE A 28 -10.64 -13.90 7.33
C ILE A 28 -10.53 -12.49 6.80
N ILE A 29 -11.61 -11.74 6.91
CA ILE A 29 -11.65 -10.31 6.60
C ILE A 29 -11.44 -9.55 7.92
N PRO A 30 -10.28 -8.91 8.11
CA PRO A 30 -10.01 -8.17 9.32
C PRO A 30 -10.88 -6.89 9.40
N PRO A 31 -11.23 -6.41 10.61
CA PRO A 31 -12.03 -5.20 10.79
C PRO A 31 -11.21 -3.90 10.65
N TYR A 32 -10.20 -3.92 9.80
CA TYR A 32 -9.29 -2.81 9.54
C TYR A 32 -8.75 -2.88 8.11
N TYR A 33 -8.27 -1.74 7.63
CA TYR A 33 -7.61 -1.63 6.34
C TYR A 33 -6.12 -1.88 6.47
N SER A 34 -5.57 -2.61 5.50
CA SER A 34 -4.13 -2.78 5.33
C SER A 34 -3.75 -2.27 3.95
N VAL A 35 -2.88 -1.28 3.90
CA VAL A 35 -2.36 -0.71 2.65
C VAL A 35 -0.89 -1.07 2.55
N LYS A 36 -0.52 -1.73 1.46
CA LYS A 36 0.85 -2.10 1.16
C LYS A 36 1.41 -1.10 0.15
N GLU A 37 2.54 -0.51 0.49
CA GLU A 37 3.24 0.48 -0.34
C GLU A 37 4.62 -0.04 -0.71
N VAL A 38 5.03 0.21 -1.94
CA VAL A 38 6.37 -0.13 -2.41
C VAL A 38 7.38 0.87 -1.87
N VAL A 39 8.54 0.37 -1.45
CA VAL A 39 9.71 1.20 -1.13
C VAL A 39 10.76 1.02 -2.21
N LEU A 40 11.02 2.10 -2.94
CA LEU A 40 12.05 2.14 -3.97
C LEU A 40 13.27 2.90 -3.42
N PRO A 41 14.37 2.20 -3.10
CA PRO A 41 15.52 2.80 -2.41
C PRO A 41 16.44 3.56 -3.38
N PHE A 42 15.91 4.54 -4.11
CA PHE A 42 16.68 5.38 -5.04
C PHE A 42 17.87 6.07 -4.39
N ASN A 43 17.74 6.45 -3.11
CA ASN A 43 18.80 7.08 -2.33
C ASN A 43 20.04 6.19 -2.15
N LYS A 44 19.90 4.87 -2.28
CA LYS A 44 21.02 3.92 -2.22
C LYS A 44 21.72 3.73 -3.58
N PHE A 45 21.12 4.24 -4.65
CA PHE A 45 21.60 4.09 -6.02
C PHE A 45 21.61 5.47 -6.72
N PRO A 46 22.54 6.36 -6.35
CA PRO A 46 22.63 7.67 -6.99
C PRO A 46 22.90 7.53 -8.49
N GLY A 47 22.20 8.32 -9.31
CA GLY A 47 22.33 8.31 -10.76
C GLY A 47 21.46 7.26 -11.50
N VAL A 48 20.64 6.49 -10.78
CA VAL A 48 19.66 5.60 -11.42
C VAL A 48 18.43 6.41 -11.85
N ASP A 49 17.98 6.17 -13.07
CA ASP A 49 16.76 6.77 -13.62
C ASP A 49 15.54 6.35 -12.76
N PRO A 50 14.78 7.30 -12.20
CA PRO A 50 13.55 7.00 -11.47
C PRO A 50 12.43 6.44 -12.35
N LEU A 51 12.49 6.57 -13.67
CA LEU A 51 11.62 5.91 -14.61
C LEU A 51 11.97 4.42 -14.67
N LEU A 52 11.48 3.67 -13.73
CA LEU A 52 11.58 2.22 -13.75
C LEU A 52 10.69 1.66 -14.86
N GLY A 53 11.28 0.82 -15.71
CA GLY A 53 10.53 -0.08 -16.54
C GLY A 53 9.67 -1.04 -15.69
N PRO A 54 8.93 -1.98 -16.31
CA PRO A 54 8.07 -2.92 -15.60
C PRO A 54 8.83 -3.88 -14.65
N GLU A 55 10.15 -3.90 -14.68
CA GLU A 55 10.98 -4.72 -13.80
C GLU A 55 11.33 -3.97 -12.51
N MET A 56 10.88 -4.51 -11.40
CA MET A 56 11.26 -4.04 -10.07
C MET A 56 12.65 -4.58 -9.73
N ARG A 57 13.67 -3.73 -9.78
CA ARG A 57 15.08 -4.12 -9.47
C ARG A 57 15.40 -4.08 -7.97
N SER A 58 14.48 -3.63 -7.16
CA SER A 58 14.65 -3.57 -5.72
C SER A 58 13.34 -3.91 -5.04
N THR A 59 13.40 -4.80 -4.06
CA THR A 59 12.26 -5.20 -3.26
C THR A 59 12.31 -4.52 -1.91
N GLY A 60 11.33 -3.70 -1.63
CA GLY A 60 11.05 -3.17 -0.33
C GLY A 60 9.56 -2.88 -0.29
N GLU A 61 8.95 -3.18 0.83
CA GLU A 61 7.54 -2.92 1.04
C GLU A 61 7.29 -2.56 2.49
N VAL A 62 6.36 -1.67 2.69
CA VAL A 62 5.84 -1.30 4.00
C VAL A 62 4.34 -1.50 4.03
N MET A 63 3.79 -1.62 5.22
CA MET A 63 2.36 -1.78 5.40
C MET A 63 1.85 -0.78 6.44
N GLY A 64 0.85 0.00 6.03
CA GLY A 64 0.05 0.81 6.94
C GLY A 64 -1.22 0.08 7.32
N VAL A 65 -1.58 0.12 8.61
CA VAL A 65 -2.83 -0.45 9.12
C VAL A 65 -3.63 0.64 9.81
N GLY A 66 -4.92 0.74 9.52
CA GLY A 66 -5.80 1.75 10.07
C GLY A 66 -7.26 1.33 10.13
N ARG A 67 -8.05 2.03 10.91
CA ARG A 67 -9.50 1.83 10.98
C ARG A 67 -10.23 2.36 9.74
N THR A 68 -9.62 3.29 9.05
CA THR A 68 -10.07 3.82 7.76
C THR A 68 -9.01 3.60 6.70
N PHE A 69 -9.42 3.56 5.43
CA PHE A 69 -8.47 3.49 4.31
C PHE A 69 -7.48 4.67 4.33
N ALA A 70 -7.98 5.88 4.58
CA ALA A 70 -7.14 7.08 4.61
C ALA A 70 -6.04 7.00 5.67
N GLU A 71 -6.37 6.50 6.87
CA GLU A 71 -5.39 6.28 7.94
C GLU A 71 -4.35 5.23 7.55
N ALA A 72 -4.78 4.10 7.03
CA ALA A 72 -3.89 3.03 6.59
C ALA A 72 -2.96 3.50 5.46
N PHE A 73 -3.49 4.24 4.48
CA PHE A 73 -2.74 4.83 3.38
C PHE A 73 -1.69 5.83 3.88
N ALA A 74 -2.09 6.77 4.75
CA ALA A 74 -1.17 7.74 5.32
C ALA A 74 -0.01 7.09 6.07
N LYS A 75 -0.29 6.04 6.86
CA LYS A 75 0.75 5.26 7.55
C LYS A 75 1.68 4.54 6.58
N ALA A 76 1.15 3.96 5.49
CA ALA A 76 1.96 3.33 4.46
C ALA A 76 2.90 4.33 3.79
N GLN A 77 2.40 5.52 3.42
CA GLN A 77 3.21 6.61 2.86
C GLN A 77 4.33 7.05 3.80
N LEU A 78 4.04 7.24 5.07
CA LEU A 78 5.07 7.56 6.08
C LEU A 78 6.12 6.44 6.19
N GLY A 79 5.69 5.19 6.13
CA GLY A 79 6.59 4.03 6.15
C GLY A 79 7.49 3.93 4.92
N SER A 80 7.04 4.39 3.76
CA SER A 80 7.83 4.43 2.52
C SER A 80 8.77 5.64 2.42
N ASN A 81 8.94 6.41 3.49
CA ASN A 81 9.68 7.68 3.54
C ASN A 81 9.09 8.80 2.64
N SER A 82 7.85 8.65 2.23
CA SER A 82 7.12 9.70 1.53
C SER A 82 6.62 10.73 2.53
N THR A 83 7.28 11.88 2.56
CA THR A 83 6.88 12.97 3.45
C THR A 83 5.68 13.70 2.87
N MET A 84 4.53 13.60 3.51
CA MET A 84 3.36 14.39 3.13
C MET A 84 3.59 15.85 3.55
N LYS A 85 3.71 16.74 2.57
CA LYS A 85 3.83 18.18 2.82
C LYS A 85 2.50 18.72 3.35
N LYS A 86 2.55 19.47 4.43
CA LYS A 86 1.38 20.12 5.03
C LYS A 86 1.12 21.53 4.45
N GLN A 87 2.07 22.07 3.72
CA GLN A 87 2.00 23.40 3.12
C GLN A 87 2.74 23.41 1.78
N GLY A 88 2.29 24.22 0.85
CA GLY A 88 2.91 24.35 -0.46
C GLY A 88 1.91 24.69 -1.56
N ARG A 89 2.32 24.43 -2.79
CA ARG A 89 1.47 24.55 -3.98
C ARG A 89 1.13 23.15 -4.46
N ALA A 90 -0.14 22.92 -4.78
CA ALA A 90 -0.63 21.67 -5.34
C ALA A 90 -0.99 21.86 -6.81
N LEU A 91 -0.51 20.98 -7.69
CA LEU A 91 -0.96 20.85 -9.06
C LEU A 91 -1.98 19.70 -9.10
N LEU A 92 -3.19 20.00 -9.54
CA LEU A 92 -4.24 19.00 -9.73
C LEU A 92 -4.40 18.75 -11.23
N SER A 93 -4.09 17.54 -11.67
CA SER A 93 -4.26 17.10 -13.05
C SER A 93 -5.02 15.79 -13.05
N VAL A 94 -6.21 15.78 -13.65
CA VAL A 94 -7.10 14.63 -13.72
C VAL A 94 -7.70 14.53 -15.13
N ARG A 95 -8.17 13.35 -15.48
CA ARG A 95 -8.90 13.17 -16.74
C ARG A 95 -10.21 13.98 -16.73
N GLU A 96 -10.75 14.27 -17.93
CA GLU A 96 -11.93 15.12 -18.11
C GLU A 96 -13.13 14.71 -17.24
N GLY A 97 -13.46 13.42 -17.20
CA GLY A 97 -14.59 12.89 -16.43
C GLY A 97 -14.48 13.00 -14.90
N ASP A 98 -13.30 13.35 -14.37
CA ASP A 98 -13.08 13.50 -12.92
C ASP A 98 -12.93 14.97 -12.49
N LYS A 99 -13.01 15.93 -13.42
CA LYS A 99 -12.81 17.37 -13.14
C LYS A 99 -13.81 17.93 -12.14
N GLU A 100 -15.07 17.56 -12.23
CA GLU A 100 -16.10 18.02 -11.28
C GLU A 100 -15.79 17.54 -9.85
N ARG A 101 -15.33 16.30 -9.72
CA ARG A 101 -15.01 15.70 -8.41
C ARG A 101 -13.78 16.31 -7.75
N VAL A 102 -12.89 16.88 -8.53
CA VAL A 102 -11.64 17.46 -8.02
C VAL A 102 -11.84 18.84 -7.42
N VAL A 103 -12.93 19.52 -7.73
CA VAL A 103 -13.25 20.86 -7.21
C VAL A 103 -13.35 20.85 -5.69
N ASP A 104 -14.06 19.87 -5.12
CA ASP A 104 -14.18 19.70 -3.68
C ASP A 104 -12.84 19.39 -3.00
N LEU A 105 -11.99 18.62 -3.67
CA LEU A 105 -10.65 18.33 -3.20
C LEU A 105 -9.78 19.60 -3.21
N ALA A 106 -9.84 20.39 -4.28
CA ALA A 106 -9.13 21.67 -4.39
C ALA A 106 -9.54 22.62 -3.26
N ALA A 107 -10.84 22.73 -2.97
CA ALA A 107 -11.36 23.54 -1.88
C ALA A 107 -10.87 23.09 -0.48
N LYS A 108 -10.67 21.78 -0.29
CA LYS A 108 -10.09 21.24 0.97
C LYS A 108 -8.59 21.53 1.09
N LEU A 109 -7.86 21.59 -0.01
CA LEU A 109 -6.42 21.88 -0.01
C LEU A 109 -6.10 23.36 0.22
N LEU A 110 -7.09 24.26 0.07
CA LEU A 110 -6.95 25.69 0.31
C LEU A 110 -7.17 26.09 1.79
N LYS A 111 -7.62 25.17 2.63
CA LYS A 111 -7.81 25.35 4.08
C LYS A 111 -6.57 24.93 4.86
#